data_423cdec4113eee6ebd3d673e5a098aad
#
_entry.id   423cdec4113eee6ebd3d673e5a098aad
#
_cell.length_a   1.000
_cell.length_b   1.000
_cell.length_c   1.000
_cell.angle_alpha   90.00
_cell.angle_beta   90.00
_cell.angle_gamma   90.00
#
_symmetry.space_group_name_H-M   'P 1'
#
loop_
_entity.id
_entity.type
_entity.pdbx_description
1 polymer ?
#
loop_
_entity_poly.entity_id
_entity_poly.type
_entity_poly.pdbx_seq_one_letter_code
_entity_poly.pdbx_strand_id
1 'polypeptide(L)'
;MSALALEKLSKAYGETAVVRKFSLAVAEGEFVSLLGPSGCGKTTILRMVAGLVEPSGGRILIGPEDVTRLPPNKRGIGLVFQSYALFPHLDVFENIAFGLRRRGISGAALETRVREALAMVRLDSFGNRFPQQLSGGQQQRIAIARALAPRPRLLLRVEPLSSLD
;
A
#
# COMPACT_ATOMS: atom_id res chain seq x y z
N MET A 1 12.46 17.77 -0.11
CA MET A 1 12.83 16.48 -0.77
C MET A 1 11.55 15.78 -1.19
N SER A 2 11.55 15.06 -2.30
CA SER A 2 10.38 14.30 -2.73
C SER A 2 10.27 13.02 -1.92
N ALA A 3 9.06 12.70 -1.42
CA ALA A 3 8.78 11.41 -0.76
C ALA A 3 8.79 10.27 -1.78
N LEU A 4 8.32 10.56 -3.01
CA LEU A 4 8.33 9.64 -4.14
C LEU A 4 8.74 10.44 -5.40
N ALA A 5 9.62 9.86 -6.20
CA ALA A 5 9.92 10.37 -7.54
C ALA A 5 9.89 9.22 -8.55
N LEU A 6 9.12 9.41 -9.61
CA LEU A 6 9.08 8.55 -10.78
C LEU A 6 9.75 9.29 -11.92
N GLU A 7 10.80 8.70 -12.48
CA GLU A 7 11.59 9.34 -13.54
C GLU A 7 11.49 8.52 -14.82
N LYS A 8 10.75 9.04 -15.80
CA LYS A 8 10.56 8.44 -17.13
C LYS A 8 10.16 6.96 -17.07
N LEU A 9 9.30 6.62 -16.10
CA LEU A 9 8.87 5.26 -15.84
C LEU A 9 8.13 4.71 -17.04
N SER A 10 8.51 3.52 -17.48
CA SER A 10 7.95 2.89 -18.67
C SER A 10 7.68 1.42 -18.42
N LYS A 11 6.61 0.91 -19.03
CA LYS A 11 6.26 -0.52 -19.01
C LYS A 11 5.67 -0.94 -20.33
N ALA A 12 6.22 -2.00 -20.89
CA ALA A 12 5.69 -2.67 -22.06
C ALA A 12 5.53 -4.17 -21.77
N TYR A 13 4.49 -4.77 -22.33
CA TYR A 13 4.26 -6.20 -22.36
C TYR A 13 4.33 -6.64 -23.82
N GLY A 14 5.43 -7.30 -24.19
CA GLY A 14 5.74 -7.55 -25.59
C GLY A 14 5.85 -6.25 -26.38
N GLU A 15 5.08 -6.11 -27.44
CA GLU A 15 5.04 -4.89 -28.27
C GLU A 15 4.08 -3.81 -27.76
N THR A 16 3.27 -4.11 -26.72
CA THR A 16 2.28 -3.19 -26.19
C THR A 16 2.87 -2.33 -25.08
N ALA A 17 3.06 -1.03 -25.34
CA ALA A 17 3.48 -0.06 -24.34
C ALA A 17 2.26 0.39 -23.50
N VAL A 18 2.26 0.06 -22.21
CA VAL A 18 1.20 0.40 -21.26
C VAL A 18 1.49 1.72 -20.53
N VAL A 19 2.75 1.94 -20.17
CA VAL A 19 3.22 3.18 -19.52
C VAL A 19 4.40 3.72 -20.35
N ARG A 20 4.33 5.01 -20.72
CA ARG A 20 5.33 5.65 -21.57
C ARG A 20 5.95 6.85 -20.87
N LYS A 21 7.20 6.70 -20.42
CA LYS A 21 8.03 7.78 -19.83
C LYS A 21 7.26 8.65 -18.82
N PHE A 22 6.48 8.02 -17.95
CA PHE A 22 5.70 8.70 -16.92
C PHE A 22 6.63 9.25 -15.84
N SER A 23 6.50 10.53 -15.53
CA SER A 23 7.27 11.20 -14.48
C SER A 23 6.32 11.87 -13.50
N LEU A 24 6.60 11.73 -12.22
CA LEU A 24 5.83 12.32 -11.14
C LEU A 24 6.76 12.53 -9.94
N ALA A 25 6.62 13.67 -9.27
CA ALA A 25 7.24 13.93 -7.98
C ALA A 25 6.15 14.19 -6.96
N VAL A 26 6.23 13.52 -5.82
CA VAL A 26 5.29 13.65 -4.70
C VAL A 26 6.07 14.15 -3.49
N ALA A 27 5.63 15.24 -2.88
CA ALA A 27 6.24 15.79 -1.67
C ALA A 27 5.85 14.97 -0.43
N GLU A 28 6.59 15.14 0.64
CA GLU A 28 6.26 14.53 1.93
C GLU A 28 4.93 15.10 2.45
N GLY A 29 4.04 14.21 2.90
CA GLY A 29 2.70 14.57 3.37
C GLY A 29 1.70 14.91 2.26
N GLU A 30 2.09 14.82 1.00
CA GLU A 30 1.22 15.07 -0.14
C GLU A 30 0.31 13.87 -0.43
N PHE A 31 -0.94 14.16 -0.76
CA PHE A 31 -1.90 13.20 -1.27
C PHE A 31 -2.03 13.35 -2.79
N VAL A 32 -1.79 12.27 -3.53
CA VAL A 32 -1.88 12.26 -4.99
C VAL A 32 -2.86 11.17 -5.45
N SER A 33 -3.75 11.52 -6.35
CA SER A 33 -4.69 10.59 -6.99
C SER A 33 -4.39 10.48 -8.47
N LEU A 34 -4.26 9.25 -8.96
CA LEU A 34 -4.14 8.95 -10.38
C LEU A 34 -5.53 8.73 -10.96
N LEU A 35 -5.97 9.66 -11.79
CA LEU A 35 -7.26 9.60 -12.47
C LEU A 35 -7.08 9.30 -13.95
N GLY A 36 -8.03 8.59 -14.53
CA GLY A 36 -8.03 8.26 -15.95
C GLY A 36 -8.91 7.05 -16.27
N PRO A 37 -9.20 6.81 -17.55
CA PRO A 37 -10.03 5.69 -17.98
C PRO A 37 -9.40 4.34 -17.64
N SER A 38 -10.23 3.29 -17.61
CA SER A 38 -9.76 1.92 -17.45
C SER A 38 -8.73 1.56 -18.53
N GLY A 39 -7.65 0.89 -18.13
CA GLY A 39 -6.59 0.47 -19.04
C GLY A 39 -5.54 1.54 -19.40
N CYS A 40 -5.58 2.74 -18.80
CA CYS A 40 -4.58 3.78 -19.08
C CYS A 40 -3.25 3.64 -18.30
N GLY A 41 -3.05 2.52 -17.59
CA GLY A 41 -1.78 2.21 -16.91
C GLY A 41 -1.69 2.60 -15.44
N LYS A 42 -2.74 3.15 -14.81
CA LYS A 42 -2.74 3.54 -13.39
C LYS A 42 -2.36 2.40 -12.46
N THR A 43 -3.03 1.27 -12.59
CA THR A 43 -2.76 0.07 -11.77
C THR A 43 -1.34 -0.44 -12.02
N THR A 44 -0.86 -0.39 -13.25
CA THR A 44 0.51 -0.78 -13.61
C THR A 44 1.53 0.13 -12.94
N ILE A 45 1.31 1.45 -12.95
CA ILE A 45 2.17 2.41 -12.24
C ILE A 45 2.22 2.09 -10.75
N LEU A 46 1.07 1.91 -10.10
CA LEU A 46 1.01 1.58 -8.68
C LEU A 46 1.69 0.25 -8.35
N ARG A 47 1.52 -0.76 -9.20
CA ARG A 47 2.21 -2.05 -9.05
C ARG A 47 3.72 -1.94 -9.23
N MET A 48 4.19 -1.10 -10.14
CA MET A 48 5.63 -0.83 -10.29
C MET A 48 6.20 -0.13 -9.06
N VAL A 49 5.50 0.87 -8.53
CA VAL A 49 5.90 1.56 -7.29
C VAL A 49 5.91 0.58 -6.11
N ALA A 50 4.93 -0.31 -6.02
CA ALA A 50 4.87 -1.35 -4.99
C ALA A 50 5.95 -2.44 -5.14
N GLY A 51 6.60 -2.55 -6.30
CA GLY A 51 7.57 -3.60 -6.58
C GLY A 51 6.97 -4.93 -6.99
N LEU A 52 5.69 -4.95 -7.32
CA LEU A 52 4.97 -6.15 -7.80
C LEU A 52 5.17 -6.40 -9.30
N VAL A 53 5.54 -5.38 -10.04
CA VAL A 53 5.85 -5.40 -11.47
C VAL A 53 7.15 -4.65 -11.70
N GLU A 54 8.07 -5.24 -12.46
CA GLU A 54 9.33 -4.57 -12.82
C GLU A 54 9.09 -3.61 -13.98
N PRO A 55 9.57 -2.36 -13.91
CA PRO A 55 9.51 -1.43 -15.03
C PRO A 55 10.39 -1.88 -16.18
N SER A 56 9.99 -1.55 -17.41
CA SER A 56 10.81 -1.75 -18.61
C SER A 56 11.88 -0.66 -18.76
N GLY A 57 11.70 0.48 -18.09
CA GLY A 57 12.64 1.60 -18.08
C GLY A 57 12.25 2.67 -17.09
N GLY A 58 13.18 3.59 -16.83
CA GLY A 58 13.00 4.63 -15.85
C GLY A 58 13.43 4.22 -14.45
N ARG A 59 13.17 5.10 -13.47
CA ARG A 59 13.56 4.87 -12.06
C ARG A 59 12.43 5.22 -11.10
N ILE A 60 12.45 4.57 -9.95
CA ILE A 60 11.56 4.81 -8.82
C ILE A 60 12.43 5.12 -7.61
N LEU A 61 12.27 6.33 -7.05
CA LEU A 61 12.97 6.75 -5.84
C LEU A 61 11.96 6.99 -4.72
N ILE A 62 12.26 6.48 -3.54
CA ILE A 62 11.51 6.77 -2.31
C ILE A 62 12.46 7.50 -1.36
N GLY A 63 12.19 8.79 -1.14
CA GLY A 63 13.19 9.67 -0.55
C GLY A 63 14.46 9.72 -1.43
N PRO A 64 15.65 9.57 -0.85
CA PRO A 64 16.89 9.55 -1.60
C PRO A 64 17.25 8.19 -2.21
N GLU A 65 16.48 7.14 -1.93
CA GLU A 65 16.81 5.76 -2.25
C GLU A 65 16.19 5.33 -3.59
N ASP A 66 17.01 4.78 -4.49
CA ASP A 66 16.54 4.13 -5.70
C ASP A 66 16.03 2.72 -5.35
N VAL A 67 14.72 2.53 -5.44
CA VAL A 67 14.05 1.28 -5.12
C VAL A 67 13.59 0.50 -6.34
N THR A 68 13.99 0.92 -7.53
CA THR A 68 13.51 0.37 -8.81
C THR A 68 13.58 -1.14 -8.89
N ARG A 69 14.67 -1.73 -8.36
CA ARG A 69 14.90 -3.19 -8.39
C ARG A 69 14.71 -3.87 -7.04
N LEU A 70 14.30 -3.13 -6.01
CA LEU A 70 14.05 -3.73 -4.70
C LEU A 70 12.72 -4.49 -4.69
N PRO A 71 12.66 -5.63 -3.98
CA PRO A 71 11.41 -6.35 -3.77
C PRO A 71 10.44 -5.53 -2.89
N PRO A 72 9.11 -5.82 -2.93
CA PRO A 72 8.11 -5.04 -2.20
C PRO A 72 8.41 -4.88 -0.71
N ASN A 73 8.85 -5.93 -0.05
CA ASN A 73 9.14 -5.95 1.39
C ASN A 73 10.32 -5.08 1.82
N LYS A 74 11.15 -4.63 0.88
CA LYS A 74 12.31 -3.76 1.15
C LYS A 74 12.09 -2.29 0.81
N ARG A 75 10.91 -1.92 0.28
CA ARG A 75 10.61 -0.54 -0.14
C ARG A 75 10.06 0.35 0.96
N GLY A 76 9.67 -0.19 2.11
CA GLY A 76 9.06 0.57 3.20
C GLY A 76 7.68 1.15 2.85
N ILE A 77 6.90 0.44 2.04
CA ILE A 77 5.60 0.82 1.53
C ILE A 77 4.50 0.10 2.29
N GLY A 78 3.41 0.80 2.63
CA GLY A 78 2.12 0.22 2.98
C GLY A 78 1.25 0.10 1.73
N LEU A 79 0.59 -1.03 1.56
CA LEU A 79 -0.26 -1.30 0.42
C LEU A 79 -1.66 -1.72 0.85
N VAL A 80 -2.67 -1.05 0.33
CA VAL A 80 -4.08 -1.39 0.51
C VAL A 80 -4.65 -1.83 -0.83
N PHE A 81 -5.06 -3.10 -0.90
CA PHE A 81 -5.68 -3.66 -2.10
C PHE A 81 -7.18 -3.34 -2.16
N GLN A 82 -7.72 -3.36 -3.37
CA GLN A 82 -9.14 -3.17 -3.64
C GLN A 82 -10.04 -4.13 -2.85
N SER A 83 -9.67 -5.40 -2.75
CA SER A 83 -10.40 -6.43 -2.02
C SER A 83 -10.10 -6.45 -0.52
N TYR A 84 -9.37 -5.43 -0.02
CA TYR A 84 -8.82 -5.32 1.33
C TYR A 84 -7.82 -6.42 1.71
N ALA A 85 -7.90 -7.60 1.12
CA ALA A 85 -7.00 -8.75 1.29
C ALA A 85 -6.71 -9.08 2.76
N LEU A 86 -7.73 -9.00 3.63
CA LEU A 86 -7.60 -9.44 5.01
C LEU A 86 -7.48 -10.96 5.06
N PHE A 87 -6.67 -11.46 5.98
CA PHE A 87 -6.52 -12.88 6.22
C PHE A 87 -7.77 -13.41 6.94
N PRO A 88 -8.62 -14.22 6.29
CA PRO A 88 -9.91 -14.61 6.85
C PRO A 88 -9.81 -15.55 8.05
N HIS A 89 -8.68 -16.22 8.22
CA HIS A 89 -8.38 -17.15 9.30
C HIS A 89 -7.72 -16.48 10.52
N LEU A 90 -7.41 -15.19 10.43
CA LEU A 90 -6.84 -14.39 11.49
C LEU A 90 -7.87 -13.35 11.98
N ASP A 91 -7.90 -13.10 13.28
CA ASP A 91 -8.68 -11.99 13.82
C ASP A 91 -8.07 -10.63 13.43
N VAL A 92 -8.73 -9.55 13.78
CA VAL A 92 -8.29 -8.19 13.48
C VAL A 92 -6.92 -7.89 14.08
N PHE A 93 -6.70 -8.29 15.33
CA PHE A 93 -5.41 -8.10 16.00
C PHE A 93 -4.28 -8.77 15.23
N GLU A 94 -4.45 -10.04 14.87
CA GLU A 94 -3.44 -10.82 14.16
C GLU A 94 -3.25 -10.33 12.71
N ASN A 95 -4.30 -9.84 12.05
CA ASN A 95 -4.17 -9.20 10.74
C ASN A 95 -3.22 -8.00 10.78
N ILE A 96 -3.36 -7.14 11.80
CA ILE A 96 -2.50 -5.96 11.96
C ILE A 96 -1.10 -6.37 12.44
N ALA A 97 -1.02 -7.31 13.39
CA ALA A 97 0.23 -7.78 13.96
C ALA A 97 1.13 -8.52 12.97
N PHE A 98 0.56 -9.12 11.95
CA PHE A 98 1.28 -9.97 10.99
C PHE A 98 2.52 -9.28 10.38
N GLY A 99 2.35 -8.09 9.83
CA GLY A 99 3.44 -7.32 9.24
C GLY A 99 4.47 -6.82 10.28
N LEU A 100 4.00 -6.52 11.49
CA LEU A 100 4.85 -6.09 12.60
C LEU A 100 5.77 -7.22 13.07
N ARG A 101 5.23 -8.43 13.23
CA ARG A 101 6.03 -9.62 13.60
C ARG A 101 7.10 -9.92 12.57
N ARG A 102 6.78 -9.81 11.29
CA ARG A 102 7.77 -10.02 10.21
C ARG A 102 8.92 -9.00 10.25
N ARG A 103 8.73 -7.87 10.91
CA ARG A 103 9.78 -6.85 11.17
C ARG A 103 10.47 -7.03 12.52
N GLY A 104 10.20 -8.14 13.22
CA GLY A 104 10.82 -8.45 14.52
C GLY A 104 10.20 -7.73 15.71
N ILE A 105 9.04 -7.08 15.55
CA ILE A 105 8.32 -6.43 16.65
C ILE A 105 7.50 -7.47 17.40
N SER A 106 7.64 -7.54 18.72
CA SER A 106 6.97 -8.52 19.57
C SER A 106 6.65 -7.96 20.96
N GLY A 107 5.94 -8.72 21.78
CA GLY A 107 5.63 -8.37 23.17
C GLY A 107 4.83 -7.08 23.30
N ALA A 108 5.11 -6.31 24.34
CA ALA A 108 4.40 -5.07 24.66
C ALA A 108 4.47 -4.03 23.53
N ALA A 109 5.57 -3.98 22.78
CA ALA A 109 5.72 -3.08 21.66
C ALA A 109 4.75 -3.44 20.51
N LEU A 110 4.53 -4.73 20.25
CA LEU A 110 3.55 -5.21 19.29
C LEU A 110 2.13 -4.80 19.68
N GLU A 111 1.74 -5.08 20.93
CA GLU A 111 0.41 -4.75 21.44
C GLU A 111 0.15 -3.25 21.36
N THR A 112 1.11 -2.43 21.74
CA THR A 112 1.01 -0.96 21.64
C THR A 112 0.78 -0.51 20.23
N ARG A 113 1.57 -1.02 19.27
CA ARG A 113 1.44 -0.68 17.84
C ARG A 113 0.09 -1.08 17.26
N VAL A 114 -0.40 -2.27 17.59
CA VAL A 114 -1.72 -2.74 17.13
C VAL A 114 -2.82 -1.86 17.73
N ARG A 115 -2.74 -1.54 19.01
CA ARG A 115 -3.70 -0.67 19.67
C ARG A 115 -3.74 0.73 19.09
N GLU A 116 -2.57 1.33 18.83
CA GLU A 116 -2.46 2.63 18.15
C GLU A 116 -3.10 2.59 16.76
N ALA A 117 -2.85 1.53 15.99
CA ALA A 117 -3.43 1.38 14.65
C ALA A 117 -4.96 1.26 14.69
N LEU A 118 -5.50 0.51 15.65
CA LEU A 118 -6.95 0.39 15.85
C LEU A 118 -7.59 1.72 16.28
N ALA A 119 -6.96 2.45 17.19
CA ALA A 119 -7.42 3.77 17.62
C ALA A 119 -7.44 4.79 16.46
N MET A 120 -6.44 4.75 15.59
CA MET A 120 -6.35 5.61 14.41
C MET A 120 -7.56 5.47 13.48
N VAL A 121 -8.10 4.26 13.36
CA VAL A 121 -9.28 3.97 12.52
C VAL A 121 -10.58 3.89 13.32
N ARG A 122 -10.55 4.20 14.62
CA ARG A 122 -11.71 4.20 15.53
C ARG A 122 -12.40 2.83 15.64
N LEU A 123 -11.61 1.79 15.76
CA LEU A 123 -12.07 0.40 15.91
C LEU A 123 -11.37 -0.29 17.10
N ASP A 124 -11.16 0.43 18.20
CA ASP A 124 -10.39 0.00 19.37
C ASP A 124 -10.85 -1.35 19.96
N SER A 125 -12.17 -1.58 19.98
CA SER A 125 -12.77 -2.79 20.56
C SER A 125 -12.88 -3.98 19.59
N PHE A 126 -12.34 -3.87 18.38
CA PHE A 126 -12.55 -4.87 17.31
C PHE A 126 -11.46 -5.92 17.21
N GLY A 127 -10.44 -5.89 18.06
CA GLY A 127 -9.26 -6.75 17.97
C GLY A 127 -9.56 -8.25 17.87
N ASN A 128 -10.57 -8.73 18.60
CA ASN A 128 -10.93 -10.15 18.64
C ASN A 128 -11.95 -10.58 17.58
N ARG A 129 -12.35 -9.68 16.68
CA ARG A 129 -13.28 -10.01 15.60
C ARG A 129 -12.54 -10.57 14.39
N PHE A 130 -13.22 -11.44 13.67
CA PHE A 130 -12.74 -11.95 12.38
C PHE A 130 -13.27 -11.10 11.21
N PRO A 131 -12.60 -11.10 10.04
CA PRO A 131 -13.04 -10.33 8.88
C PRO A 131 -14.51 -10.55 8.51
N GLN A 132 -15.01 -11.77 8.62
CA GLN A 132 -16.40 -12.12 8.31
C GLN A 132 -17.42 -11.42 9.22
N GLN A 133 -17.00 -10.96 10.38
CA GLN A 133 -17.83 -10.27 11.38
C GLN A 133 -17.85 -8.75 11.18
N LEU A 134 -17.17 -8.26 10.13
CA LEU A 134 -17.00 -6.84 9.84
C LEU A 134 -17.82 -6.43 8.62
N SER A 135 -18.36 -5.20 8.66
CA SER A 135 -18.91 -4.56 7.45
C SER A 135 -17.78 -4.26 6.45
N GLY A 136 -18.11 -4.03 5.18
CA GLY A 136 -17.12 -3.66 4.16
C GLY A 136 -16.32 -2.42 4.54
N GLY A 137 -16.96 -1.39 5.08
CA GLY A 137 -16.27 -0.19 5.56
C GLY A 137 -15.36 -0.44 6.74
N GLN A 138 -15.72 -1.37 7.64
CA GLN A 138 -14.86 -1.78 8.76
C GLN A 138 -13.67 -2.59 8.25
N GLN A 139 -13.87 -3.52 7.31
CA GLN A 139 -12.77 -4.25 6.67
C GLN A 139 -11.78 -3.32 5.99
N GLN A 140 -12.26 -2.30 5.29
CA GLN A 140 -11.46 -1.28 4.66
C GLN A 140 -10.59 -0.53 5.69
N ARG A 141 -11.18 -0.10 6.80
CA ARG A 141 -10.45 0.58 7.88
C ARG A 141 -9.39 -0.33 8.51
N ILE A 142 -9.67 -1.60 8.72
CA ILE A 142 -8.69 -2.56 9.22
C ILE A 142 -7.55 -2.77 8.23
N ALA A 143 -7.84 -2.84 6.93
CA ALA A 143 -6.79 -2.93 5.90
C ALA A 143 -5.87 -1.70 5.90
N ILE A 144 -6.42 -0.51 6.12
CA ILE A 144 -5.66 0.72 6.27
C ILE A 144 -4.80 0.67 7.56
N ALA A 145 -5.39 0.28 8.69
CA ALA A 145 -4.68 0.13 9.96
C ALA A 145 -3.51 -0.85 9.83
N ARG A 146 -3.72 -1.99 9.17
CA ARG A 146 -2.68 -2.99 8.90
C ARG A 146 -1.54 -2.41 8.08
N ALA A 147 -1.85 -1.61 7.07
CA ALA A 147 -0.85 -0.98 6.21
C ALA A 147 -0.07 0.14 6.95
N LEU A 148 -0.70 0.85 7.87
CA LEU A 148 -0.10 1.97 8.60
C LEU A 148 0.63 1.54 9.88
N ALA A 149 0.28 0.41 10.49
CA ALA A 149 0.90 -0.05 11.74
C ALA A 149 2.44 -0.12 11.70
N PRO A 150 3.07 -0.57 10.58
CA PRO A 150 4.52 -0.56 10.44
C PRO A 150 5.14 0.83 10.23
N ARG A 151 4.36 1.90 10.20
CA ARG A 151 4.79 3.28 9.90
C ARG A 151 5.54 3.36 8.56
N PRO A 152 4.85 3.10 7.44
CA PRO A 152 5.48 3.12 6.11
C PRO A 152 5.84 4.55 5.71
N ARG A 153 6.84 4.67 4.83
CA ARG A 153 7.23 5.95 4.21
C ARG A 153 6.23 6.40 3.14
N LEU A 154 5.52 5.46 2.56
CA LEU A 154 4.55 5.67 1.49
C LEU A 154 3.38 4.72 1.66
N LEU A 155 2.16 5.23 1.51
CA LEU A 155 0.94 4.42 1.45
C LEU A 155 0.40 4.43 0.03
N LEU A 156 0.25 3.26 -0.55
CA LEU A 156 -0.38 3.06 -1.86
C LEU A 156 -1.77 2.44 -1.67
N ARG A 157 -2.75 3.00 -2.35
CA ARG A 157 -4.10 2.46 -2.38
C ARG A 157 -4.51 2.18 -3.81
N VAL A 158 -4.85 0.94 -4.10
CA VAL A 158 -5.33 0.51 -5.41
C VAL A 158 -6.84 0.41 -5.36
N GLU A 159 -7.54 1.38 -5.97
CA GLU A 159 -9.00 1.36 -6.09
C GLU A 159 -9.44 1.34 -7.55
N PRO A 160 -10.54 0.62 -7.89
CA PRO A 160 -11.19 0.84 -9.16
C PRO A 160 -12.00 2.13 -9.10
N LEU A 161 -12.06 2.85 -10.19
CA LEU A 161 -12.94 4.01 -10.36
C LEU A 161 -14.45 3.67 -10.26
N SER A 162 -14.79 2.38 -10.25
CA SER A 162 -16.18 1.89 -10.18
C SER A 162 -16.87 2.10 -8.83
N SER A 163 -16.19 2.62 -7.83
CA SER A 163 -16.78 2.95 -6.52
C SER A 163 -17.22 4.41 -6.40
N LEU A 164 -17.20 5.17 -7.48
CA LEU A 164 -17.67 6.56 -7.56
C LEU A 164 -19.03 6.71 -8.24
N ASP A 165 -19.69 5.59 -8.56
CA ASP A 165 -21.09 5.57 -9.04
C ASP A 165 -22.06 5.46 -7.86
#